data_874b43ce52c6e2e341083ac0e954886e
#
_entry.id   874b43ce52c6e2e341083ac0e954886e
#
_cell.length_a   1.000
_cell.length_b   1.000
_cell.length_c   1.000
_cell.angle_alpha   90.00
_cell.angle_beta   90.00
_cell.angle_gamma   90.00
#
_symmetry.space_group_name_H-M   'P 1'
#
loop_
_entity.id
_entity.type
_entity.pdbx_description
1 polymer ?
#
loop_
_entity_poly.entity_id
_entity_poly.type
_entity_poly.pdbx_seq_one_letter_code
_entity_poly.pdbx_strand_id
1 'polypeptide(L)'
;MGAGNQQERLSGEESKRWFLAGLIEGEGSVCISIKTHGTARFGYYVDPEFFIYQHRTRRSVLELAQEVFQTGWIKPKHGNPDVLVYGITSRRTITEKIIPFLKRYMTYSARSADFERFARAVELFEAKAHQTAEGMVQIVRLAYQMNHDGKQRKRPLEEVLDRILRGHTPDTPGPQG
;
A
#
# COMPACT_ATOMS: atom_id res chain seq x y z
N MET A 1 29.23 38.73 21.99
CA MET A 1 28.35 38.57 20.80
C MET A 1 27.93 37.12 20.75
N GLY A 2 26.72 36.82 21.27
CA GLY A 2 26.19 35.46 21.32
C GLY A 2 25.59 35.12 19.95
N ALA A 3 26.14 34.12 19.27
CA ALA A 3 25.50 33.53 18.13
C ALA A 3 24.23 32.81 18.65
N GLY A 4 23.09 33.39 18.41
CA GLY A 4 21.79 32.78 18.75
C GLY A 4 21.67 31.47 18.01
N ASN A 5 21.57 30.39 18.75
CA ASN A 5 21.22 29.08 18.27
C ASN A 5 19.75 29.14 17.82
N GLN A 6 19.50 29.59 16.61
CA GLN A 6 18.19 29.48 15.95
C GLN A 6 17.99 28.00 15.64
N GLN A 7 17.51 27.24 16.64
CA GLN A 7 16.85 25.97 16.37
C GLN A 7 15.69 26.28 15.42
N GLU A 8 15.84 25.93 14.15
CA GLU A 8 14.74 25.99 13.20
C GLU A 8 13.60 25.09 13.74
N ARG A 9 12.60 25.73 14.32
CA ARG A 9 11.37 25.02 14.71
C ARG A 9 10.69 24.56 13.44
N LEU A 10 10.50 23.25 13.33
CA LEU A 10 9.69 22.67 12.25
C LEU A 10 8.36 23.41 12.15
N SER A 11 7.91 23.72 10.93
CA SER A 11 6.55 24.25 10.75
C SER A 11 5.53 23.27 11.31
N GLY A 12 4.34 23.74 11.69
CA GLY A 12 3.28 22.87 12.19
C GLY A 12 2.93 21.75 11.21
N GLU A 13 2.97 22.02 9.90
CA GLU A 13 2.72 21.03 8.85
C GLU A 13 3.84 19.98 8.75
N GLU A 14 5.09 20.39 8.88
CA GLU A 14 6.23 19.47 8.87
C GLU A 14 6.23 18.58 10.12
N SER A 15 5.87 19.14 11.28
CA SER A 15 5.69 18.38 12.52
C SER A 15 4.62 17.31 12.41
N LYS A 16 3.49 17.61 11.77
CA LYS A 16 2.43 16.63 11.48
C LYS A 16 2.93 15.48 10.61
N ARG A 17 3.74 15.78 9.59
CA ARG A 17 4.31 14.77 8.69
C ARG A 17 5.28 13.84 9.41
N TRP A 18 6.17 14.38 10.25
CA TRP A 18 7.09 13.57 11.04
C TRP A 18 6.37 12.70 12.08
N PHE A 19 5.35 13.25 12.75
CA PHE A 19 4.50 12.47 13.64
C PHE A 19 3.81 11.31 12.88
N LEU A 20 3.26 11.61 11.69
CA LEU A 20 2.61 10.61 10.85
C LEU A 20 3.60 9.55 10.34
N ALA A 21 4.85 9.91 10.06
CA ALA A 21 5.89 8.94 9.72
C ALA A 21 6.14 7.95 10.86
N GLY A 22 6.26 8.41 12.10
CA GLY A 22 6.37 7.55 13.28
C GLY A 22 5.15 6.64 13.47
N LEU A 23 3.94 7.17 13.22
CA LEU A 23 2.71 6.37 13.26
C LEU A 23 2.71 5.28 12.17
N ILE A 24 3.15 5.60 10.95
CA ILE A 24 3.24 4.65 9.84
C ILE A 24 4.28 3.57 10.13
N GLU A 25 5.38 3.89 10.80
CA GLU A 25 6.37 2.89 11.20
C GLU A 25 5.76 1.79 12.07
N GLY A 26 4.95 2.17 13.07
CA GLY A 26 4.33 1.23 14.01
C GLY A 26 3.05 0.58 13.50
N GLU A 27 2.18 1.34 12.87
CA GLU A 27 0.80 0.96 12.58
C GLU A 27 0.44 0.99 11.08
N GLY A 28 1.37 1.44 10.23
CA GLY A 28 1.17 1.50 8.80
C GLY A 28 1.37 0.14 8.12
N SER A 29 0.76 -0.03 6.98
CA SER A 29 0.94 -1.19 6.10
C SER A 29 0.91 -0.77 4.66
N VAL A 30 1.90 -1.21 3.88
CA VAL A 30 1.89 -1.17 2.42
C VAL A 30 1.80 -2.60 1.91
N CYS A 31 0.97 -2.84 0.92
CA CYS A 31 0.88 -4.15 0.31
C CYS A 31 0.45 -4.06 -1.16
N ILE A 32 0.74 -5.11 -1.90
CA ILE A 32 0.15 -5.36 -3.21
C ILE A 32 -0.90 -6.45 -3.01
N SER A 33 -2.18 -6.09 -3.13
CA SER A 33 -3.26 -7.06 -3.04
C SER A 33 -3.33 -7.92 -4.30
N ILE A 34 -3.62 -9.21 -4.14
CA ILE A 34 -3.79 -10.16 -5.24
C ILE A 34 -5.14 -10.85 -5.02
N LYS A 35 -6.14 -10.45 -5.81
CA LYS A 35 -7.52 -10.92 -5.68
C LYS A 35 -7.87 -11.77 -6.90
N THR A 36 -8.30 -13.02 -6.68
CA THR A 36 -8.79 -13.89 -7.77
C THR A 36 -10.02 -13.24 -8.40
N HIS A 37 -10.06 -13.19 -9.73
CA HIS A 37 -11.19 -12.67 -10.48
C HIS A 37 -11.32 -13.38 -11.83
N GLY A 38 -12.50 -13.97 -12.11
CA GLY A 38 -12.73 -14.80 -13.28
C GLY A 38 -12.58 -14.07 -14.61
N THR A 39 -12.91 -12.77 -14.67
CA THR A 39 -12.80 -11.96 -15.89
C THR A 39 -11.47 -11.23 -16.06
N ALA A 40 -10.57 -11.30 -15.06
CA ALA A 40 -9.27 -10.66 -15.16
C ALA A 40 -8.36 -11.44 -16.13
N ARG A 41 -7.63 -10.72 -17.01
CA ARG A 41 -6.78 -11.29 -18.06
C ARG A 41 -5.86 -12.43 -17.59
N PHE A 42 -5.32 -12.33 -16.38
CA PHE A 42 -4.45 -13.35 -15.79
C PHE A 42 -5.11 -14.06 -14.60
N GLY A 43 -6.44 -13.94 -14.45
CA GLY A 43 -7.18 -14.53 -13.34
C GLY A 43 -7.04 -13.80 -12.01
N TYR A 44 -6.36 -12.65 -11.98
CA TYR A 44 -6.13 -11.85 -10.78
C TYR A 44 -6.25 -10.35 -11.04
N TYR A 45 -6.90 -9.64 -10.12
CA TYR A 45 -6.69 -8.20 -9.94
C TYR A 45 -5.58 -7.99 -8.93
N VAL A 46 -4.65 -7.12 -9.30
CA VAL A 46 -3.46 -6.81 -8.49
C VAL A 46 -3.38 -5.29 -8.34
N ASP A 47 -3.44 -4.81 -7.08
CA ASP A 47 -3.48 -3.38 -6.78
C ASP A 47 -2.61 -3.02 -5.57
N PRO A 48 -1.91 -1.88 -5.59
CA PRO A 48 -1.24 -1.34 -4.43
C PRO A 48 -2.26 -0.79 -3.44
N GLU A 49 -2.03 -1.05 -2.17
CA GLU A 49 -2.89 -0.60 -1.07
C GLU A 49 -2.01 -0.06 0.08
N PHE A 50 -2.45 1.04 0.68
CA PHE A 50 -1.83 1.65 1.85
C PHE A 50 -2.85 1.77 2.96
N PHE A 51 -2.49 1.33 4.17
CA PHE A 51 -3.36 1.35 5.35
C PHE A 51 -2.62 1.83 6.60
N ILE A 52 -3.37 2.46 7.52
CA ILE A 52 -2.96 2.71 8.90
C ILE A 52 -4.05 2.18 9.81
N TYR A 53 -3.67 1.41 10.84
CA TYR A 53 -4.60 0.82 11.79
C TYR A 53 -4.52 1.53 13.12
N GLN A 54 -5.68 1.73 13.78
CA GLN A 54 -5.70 2.30 15.12
C GLN A 54 -6.94 1.86 15.90
N HIS A 55 -6.82 1.77 17.22
CA HIS A 55 -7.99 1.57 18.06
C HIS A 55 -8.96 2.77 17.91
N ARG A 56 -10.26 2.54 17.92
CA ARG A 56 -11.31 3.54 17.67
C ARG A 56 -11.22 4.77 18.58
N THR A 57 -10.72 4.60 19.83
CA THR A 57 -10.51 5.72 20.76
C THR A 57 -9.43 6.71 20.30
N ARG A 58 -8.58 6.30 19.35
CA ARG A 58 -7.51 7.13 18.77
C ARG A 58 -7.82 7.55 17.33
N ARG A 59 -9.11 7.69 17.00
CA ARG A 59 -9.56 8.08 15.66
C ARG A 59 -8.89 9.35 15.15
N SER A 60 -8.62 10.32 16.04
CA SER A 60 -8.00 11.60 15.69
C SER A 60 -6.66 11.47 14.96
N VAL A 61 -5.86 10.42 15.25
CA VAL A 61 -4.59 10.22 14.52
C VAL A 61 -4.79 9.72 13.08
N LEU A 62 -5.91 9.04 12.79
CA LEU A 62 -6.29 8.69 11.43
C LEU A 62 -6.88 9.88 10.68
N GLU A 63 -7.58 10.77 11.37
CA GLU A 63 -8.07 12.04 10.80
C GLU A 63 -6.89 12.97 10.46
N LEU A 64 -5.83 12.96 11.26
CA LEU A 64 -4.59 13.64 10.91
C LEU A 64 -3.97 13.08 9.61
N ALA A 65 -4.01 11.76 9.40
CA ALA A 65 -3.57 11.17 8.14
C ALA A 65 -4.44 11.64 6.96
N GLN A 66 -5.75 11.74 7.15
CA GLN A 66 -6.66 12.32 6.15
C GLN A 66 -6.34 13.78 5.84
N GLU A 67 -6.04 14.57 6.85
CA GLU A 67 -5.63 15.98 6.70
C GLU A 67 -4.32 16.08 5.90
N VAL A 68 -3.28 15.34 6.29
CA VAL A 68 -1.96 15.39 5.64
C VAL A 68 -2.01 14.91 4.19
N PHE A 69 -2.71 13.82 3.91
CA PHE A 69 -2.82 13.28 2.55
C PHE A 69 -3.97 13.90 1.75
N GLN A 70 -4.91 14.63 2.39
CA GLN A 70 -6.09 15.24 1.78
C GLN A 70 -6.91 14.23 0.95
N THR A 71 -7.04 13.02 1.43
CA THR A 71 -7.75 11.92 0.78
C THR A 71 -7.81 10.70 1.71
N GLY A 72 -8.33 9.58 1.20
CA GLY A 72 -8.46 8.34 1.96
C GLY A 72 -9.80 8.23 2.69
N TRP A 73 -10.05 7.06 3.22
CA TRP A 73 -11.26 6.73 3.97
C TRP A 73 -10.91 6.12 5.33
N ILE A 74 -11.79 6.30 6.32
CA ILE A 74 -11.67 5.67 7.64
C ILE A 74 -12.88 4.80 7.85
N LYS A 75 -12.68 3.49 8.12
CA LYS A 75 -13.74 2.51 8.34
C LYS A 75 -13.36 1.54 9.47
N PRO A 76 -14.33 0.91 10.15
CA PRO A 76 -14.05 -0.20 11.05
C PRO A 76 -13.36 -1.36 10.29
N LYS A 77 -12.41 -2.01 10.95
CA LYS A 77 -11.76 -3.22 10.42
C LYS A 77 -12.77 -4.37 10.39
N HIS A 78 -12.84 -5.05 9.25
CA HIS A 78 -13.69 -6.24 9.14
C HIS A 78 -13.30 -7.29 10.21
N GLY A 79 -14.29 -7.80 10.94
CA GLY A 79 -14.09 -8.78 12.02
C GLY A 79 -13.52 -8.20 13.34
N ASN A 80 -13.24 -6.88 13.40
CA ASN A 80 -12.82 -6.21 14.64
C ASN A 80 -13.25 -4.74 14.64
N PRO A 81 -14.47 -4.41 15.11
CA PRO A 81 -15.01 -3.06 15.07
C PRO A 81 -14.30 -2.06 16.00
N ASP A 82 -13.52 -2.54 16.97
CA ASP A 82 -12.73 -1.67 17.87
C ASP A 82 -11.48 -1.11 17.18
N VAL A 83 -11.11 -1.65 16.02
CA VAL A 83 -10.00 -1.16 15.20
C VAL A 83 -10.56 -0.40 14.00
N LEU A 84 -10.09 0.83 13.82
CA LEU A 84 -10.32 1.62 12.61
C LEU A 84 -9.15 1.44 11.63
N VAL A 85 -9.47 1.53 10.36
CA VAL A 85 -8.52 1.50 9.26
C VAL A 85 -8.66 2.78 8.46
N TYR A 86 -7.57 3.54 8.36
CA TYR A 86 -7.41 4.53 7.31
C TYR A 86 -6.83 3.85 6.07
N GLY A 87 -7.41 4.09 4.89
CA GLY A 87 -7.01 3.40 3.67
C GLY A 87 -6.95 4.29 2.43
N ILE A 88 -5.95 4.03 1.59
CA ILE A 88 -5.81 4.56 0.24
C ILE A 88 -5.55 3.38 -0.70
N THR A 89 -6.40 3.22 -1.72
CA THR A 89 -6.35 2.13 -2.70
C THR A 89 -6.33 2.62 -4.15
N SER A 90 -6.37 3.93 -4.36
CA SER A 90 -6.21 4.54 -5.68
C SER A 90 -4.74 4.53 -6.09
N ARG A 91 -4.39 3.86 -7.20
CA ARG A 91 -3.03 3.83 -7.76
C ARG A 91 -2.48 5.24 -7.93
N ARG A 92 -3.25 6.12 -8.57
CA ARG A 92 -2.87 7.51 -8.79
C ARG A 92 -2.52 8.23 -7.47
N THR A 93 -3.37 8.10 -6.47
CA THR A 93 -3.13 8.73 -5.15
C THR A 93 -1.90 8.16 -4.47
N ILE A 94 -1.68 6.84 -4.58
CA ILE A 94 -0.48 6.19 -4.04
C ILE A 94 0.78 6.73 -4.72
N THR A 95 0.79 6.82 -6.05
CA THR A 95 1.90 7.39 -6.83
C THR A 95 2.17 8.84 -6.46
N GLU A 96 1.11 9.68 -6.41
CA GLU A 96 1.26 11.12 -6.24
C GLU A 96 1.52 11.55 -4.79
N LYS A 97 1.04 10.80 -3.78
CA LYS A 97 1.06 11.22 -2.37
C LYS A 97 1.82 10.26 -1.46
N ILE A 98 1.57 8.95 -1.56
CA ILE A 98 2.16 7.99 -0.63
C ILE A 98 3.63 7.73 -0.95
N ILE A 99 3.96 7.45 -2.21
CA ILE A 99 5.36 7.19 -2.59
C ILE A 99 6.29 8.36 -2.26
N PRO A 100 5.96 9.64 -2.59
CA PRO A 100 6.79 10.77 -2.19
C PRO A 100 6.92 10.93 -0.68
N PHE A 101 5.84 10.68 0.07
CA PHE A 101 5.86 10.74 1.53
C PHE A 101 6.81 9.68 2.11
N LEU A 102 6.69 8.41 1.69
CA LEU A 102 7.56 7.32 2.16
C LEU A 102 9.03 7.62 1.83
N LYS A 103 9.33 8.05 0.62
CA LYS A 103 10.70 8.40 0.20
C LYS A 103 11.30 9.53 1.05
N ARG A 104 10.50 10.51 1.46
CA ARG A 104 11.00 11.68 2.20
C ARG A 104 11.11 11.44 3.71
N TYR A 105 10.12 10.79 4.32
CA TYR A 105 9.97 10.74 5.77
C TYR A 105 10.30 9.37 6.39
N MET A 106 10.46 8.31 5.58
CA MET A 106 10.68 6.95 6.07
C MET A 106 12.08 6.42 5.75
N THR A 107 13.06 7.30 5.56
CA THR A 107 14.46 6.96 5.19
C THR A 107 15.13 6.04 6.21
N TYR A 108 14.82 6.18 7.49
CA TYR A 108 15.38 5.39 8.59
C TYR A 108 14.45 4.28 9.08
N SER A 109 13.41 3.95 8.30
CA SER A 109 12.48 2.90 8.64
C SER A 109 13.15 1.53 8.66
N ALA A 110 12.86 0.73 9.68
CA ALA A 110 13.22 -0.69 9.69
C ALA A 110 12.54 -1.47 8.55
N ARG A 111 11.50 -0.90 7.94
CA ARG A 111 10.72 -1.45 6.84
C ARG A 111 11.08 -0.85 5.47
N SER A 112 12.22 -0.16 5.37
CA SER A 112 12.66 0.51 4.12
C SER A 112 12.65 -0.44 2.92
N ALA A 113 13.10 -1.68 3.09
CA ALA A 113 13.09 -2.69 2.02
C ALA A 113 11.67 -2.99 1.49
N ASP A 114 10.65 -3.02 2.35
CA ASP A 114 9.26 -3.20 1.92
C ASP A 114 8.71 -1.95 1.23
N PHE A 115 9.08 -0.76 1.69
CA PHE A 115 8.71 0.49 1.02
C PHE A 115 9.37 0.63 -0.36
N GLU A 116 10.62 0.19 -0.52
CA GLU A 116 11.31 0.15 -1.82
C GLU A 116 10.64 -0.83 -2.78
N ARG A 117 10.31 -2.06 -2.32
CA ARG A 117 9.57 -3.06 -3.12
C ARG A 117 8.19 -2.53 -3.53
N PHE A 118 7.50 -1.88 -2.60
CA PHE A 118 6.21 -1.24 -2.87
C PHE A 118 6.34 -0.14 -3.92
N ALA A 119 7.30 0.76 -3.78
CA ALA A 119 7.58 1.81 -4.75
C ALA A 119 7.89 1.22 -6.13
N ARG A 120 8.74 0.18 -6.19
CA ARG A 120 9.06 -0.51 -7.44
C ARG A 120 7.84 -1.15 -8.10
N ALA A 121 6.96 -1.77 -7.33
CA ALA A 121 5.71 -2.32 -7.86
C ALA A 121 4.80 -1.22 -8.42
N VAL A 122 4.72 -0.06 -7.73
CA VAL A 122 3.94 1.11 -8.21
C VAL A 122 4.51 1.64 -9.53
N GLU A 123 5.84 1.75 -9.67
CA GLU A 123 6.49 2.13 -10.93
C GLU A 123 6.13 1.16 -12.08
N LEU A 124 6.08 -0.14 -11.82
CA LEU A 124 5.67 -1.13 -12.81
C LEU A 124 4.18 -0.97 -13.22
N PHE A 125 3.30 -0.58 -12.29
CA PHE A 125 1.91 -0.24 -12.63
C PHE A 125 1.83 1.00 -13.51
N GLU A 126 2.60 2.05 -13.22
CA GLU A 126 2.65 3.28 -14.05
C GLU A 126 3.16 2.98 -15.46
N ALA A 127 4.17 2.11 -15.57
CA ALA A 127 4.68 1.61 -16.85
C ALA A 127 3.72 0.63 -17.55
N LYS A 128 2.53 0.37 -17.00
CA LYS A 128 1.53 -0.61 -17.49
C LYS A 128 2.07 -2.04 -17.62
N ALA A 129 3.14 -2.38 -16.91
CA ALA A 129 3.73 -3.72 -16.95
C ALA A 129 2.73 -4.82 -16.55
N HIS A 130 1.76 -4.52 -15.68
CA HIS A 130 0.68 -5.43 -15.29
C HIS A 130 -0.21 -5.89 -16.46
N GLN A 131 -0.05 -5.33 -17.65
CA GLN A 131 -0.78 -5.74 -18.86
C GLN A 131 -0.09 -6.88 -19.62
N THR A 132 1.16 -7.23 -19.26
CA THR A 132 1.88 -8.39 -19.80
C THR A 132 2.06 -9.47 -18.73
N ALA A 133 2.23 -10.72 -19.15
CA ALA A 133 2.44 -11.82 -18.22
C ALA A 133 3.76 -11.64 -17.43
N GLU A 134 4.84 -11.24 -18.11
CA GLU A 134 6.14 -10.99 -17.52
C GLU A 134 6.11 -9.87 -16.49
N GLY A 135 5.46 -8.76 -16.81
CA GLY A 135 5.31 -7.63 -15.89
C GLY A 135 4.41 -7.96 -14.70
N MET A 136 3.33 -8.71 -14.91
CA MET A 136 2.48 -9.20 -13.83
C MET A 136 3.26 -10.14 -12.90
N VAL A 137 4.08 -11.03 -13.43
CA VAL A 137 4.99 -11.90 -12.65
C VAL A 137 5.95 -11.09 -11.80
N GLN A 138 6.56 -10.02 -12.35
CA GLN A 138 7.46 -9.14 -11.59
C GLN A 138 6.73 -8.48 -10.40
N ILE A 139 5.54 -7.93 -10.62
CA ILE A 139 4.73 -7.31 -9.58
C ILE A 139 4.35 -8.32 -8.50
N VAL A 140 3.92 -9.51 -8.88
CA VAL A 140 3.55 -10.59 -7.95
C VAL A 140 4.76 -11.05 -7.12
N ARG A 141 5.93 -11.20 -7.72
CA ARG A 141 7.17 -11.54 -6.98
C ARG A 141 7.51 -10.48 -5.92
N LEU A 142 7.46 -9.19 -6.27
CA LEU A 142 7.63 -8.10 -5.31
C LEU A 142 6.60 -8.19 -4.19
N ALA A 143 5.33 -8.44 -4.53
CA ALA A 143 4.26 -8.60 -3.55
C ALA A 143 4.52 -9.72 -2.53
N TYR A 144 5.10 -10.85 -2.97
CA TYR A 144 5.43 -11.98 -2.08
C TYR A 144 6.70 -11.76 -1.26
N GLN A 145 7.59 -10.87 -1.69
CA GLN A 145 8.78 -10.47 -0.93
C GLN A 145 8.48 -9.44 0.16
N MET A 146 7.32 -8.80 0.09
CA MET A 146 6.86 -7.85 1.11
C MET A 146 6.17 -8.58 2.25
N ASN A 147 6.26 -8.02 3.46
CA ASN A 147 5.58 -8.55 4.65
C ASN A 147 5.86 -10.05 4.85
N HIS A 148 7.13 -10.43 4.89
CA HIS A 148 7.60 -11.82 4.94
C HIS A 148 6.97 -12.64 6.08
N ASP A 149 6.63 -11.99 7.20
CA ASP A 149 5.93 -12.58 8.35
C ASP A 149 4.40 -12.63 8.17
N GLY A 150 3.90 -12.20 7.00
CA GLY A 150 2.48 -12.08 6.72
C GLY A 150 1.80 -13.43 6.53
N LYS A 151 1.25 -13.99 7.60
CA LYS A 151 0.37 -15.19 7.61
C LYS A 151 -0.87 -15.10 6.69
N GLN A 152 -0.99 -14.05 5.88
CA GLN A 152 -2.23 -13.74 5.15
C GLN A 152 -2.28 -14.18 3.69
N ARG A 153 -1.17 -14.66 3.10
CA ARG A 153 -1.22 -15.14 1.71
C ARG A 153 -1.73 -16.58 1.67
N LYS A 154 -2.98 -16.73 1.23
CA LYS A 154 -3.68 -18.04 1.18
C LYS A 154 -3.15 -18.97 0.08
N ARG A 155 -2.43 -18.43 -0.92
CA ARG A 155 -1.94 -19.20 -2.07
C ARG A 155 -0.41 -19.19 -2.13
N PRO A 156 0.22 -20.32 -2.48
CA PRO A 156 1.65 -20.35 -2.78
C PRO A 156 1.99 -19.48 -3.99
N LEU A 157 3.19 -18.88 -3.99
CA LEU A 157 3.67 -18.05 -5.09
C LEU A 157 3.61 -18.80 -6.44
N GLU A 158 4.09 -20.03 -6.47
CA GLU A 158 4.18 -20.84 -7.70
C GLU A 158 2.80 -21.09 -8.33
N GLU A 159 1.76 -21.31 -7.52
CA GLU A 159 0.38 -21.43 -8.02
C GLU A 159 -0.10 -20.17 -8.76
N VAL A 160 0.23 -19.00 -8.18
CA VAL A 160 -0.16 -17.72 -8.78
C VAL A 160 0.62 -17.47 -10.07
N LEU A 161 1.91 -17.74 -10.06
CA LEU A 161 2.77 -17.56 -11.24
C LEU A 161 2.39 -18.49 -12.39
N ASP A 162 2.13 -19.75 -12.09
CA ASP A 162 1.68 -20.75 -13.06
C ASP A 162 0.41 -20.30 -13.79
N ARG A 163 -0.58 -19.80 -13.03
CA ARG A 163 -1.84 -19.33 -13.60
C ARG A 163 -1.63 -18.11 -14.50
N ILE A 164 -0.73 -17.18 -14.12
CA ILE A 164 -0.41 -16.02 -14.94
C ILE A 164 0.27 -16.44 -16.25
N LEU A 165 1.24 -17.35 -16.18
CA LEU A 165 2.06 -17.77 -17.33
C LEU A 165 1.31 -18.67 -18.31
N ARG A 166 0.39 -19.52 -17.83
CA ARG A 166 -0.44 -20.37 -18.71
C ARG A 166 -1.47 -19.58 -19.50
N GLY A 167 -1.67 -18.31 -19.19
CA GLY A 167 -2.73 -17.48 -19.76
C GLY A 167 -4.09 -17.92 -19.25
N HIS A 168 -4.70 -17.12 -18.38
CA HIS A 168 -6.08 -17.37 -17.96
C HIS A 168 -7.02 -17.06 -19.13
N THR A 169 -7.75 -18.07 -19.60
CA THR A 169 -8.92 -17.83 -20.46
C THR A 169 -10.01 -17.26 -19.56
N PRO A 170 -10.49 -16.02 -19.78
CA PRO A 170 -11.57 -15.47 -19.00
C PRO A 170 -12.79 -16.36 -19.05
N ASP A 171 -13.44 -16.61 -17.91
CA ASP A 171 -14.72 -17.29 -17.89
C ASP A 171 -15.70 -16.54 -18.77
N THR A 172 -16.21 -17.19 -19.81
CA THR A 172 -17.27 -16.61 -20.66
C THR A 172 -18.49 -16.41 -19.75
N PRO A 173 -19.09 -15.19 -19.69
CA PRO A 173 -20.33 -15.01 -18.96
C PRO A 173 -21.35 -16.00 -19.50
N GLY A 174 -21.86 -16.89 -18.65
CA GLY A 174 -22.94 -17.77 -19.02
C GLY A 174 -24.12 -16.96 -19.56
N PRO A 175 -24.93 -17.50 -20.49
CA PRO A 175 -26.08 -16.79 -21.01
C PRO A 175 -27.00 -16.41 -19.85
N GLN A 176 -27.26 -15.11 -19.72
CA GLN A 176 -28.25 -14.60 -18.79
C GLN A 176 -29.62 -15.07 -19.32
N GLY A 177 -30.19 -16.08 -18.67
CA GLY A 177 -31.55 -16.53 -18.88
C GLY A 177 -32.54 -15.62 -18.16
#